data_1f830f08b4e4c27db4151153c155fc12
#
_entry.id   1f830f08b4e4c27db4151153c155fc12
#
_cell.length_a   1.000
_cell.length_b   1.000
_cell.length_c   1.000
_cell.angle_alpha   90.00
_cell.angle_beta   90.00
_cell.angle_gamma   90.00
#
_symmetry.space_group_name_H-M   'P 1'
#
loop_
_entity.id
_entity.type
_entity.pdbx_description
1 polymer ?
#
loop_
_entity_poly.entity_id
_entity_poly.type
_entity_poly.pdbx_seq_one_letter_code
_entity_poly.pdbx_strand_id
1 'polypeptide(L)'
;MIMAKKVAVLAVNPVNGCGLFQYLEAFFENGISYKVFAVSDTKEIKTNSGMVLIVDDVIANLKGHEDEFDALVFSCGDAVPVFQQYANQPYNVDLMEVIKTFGEKGKMMIGHCAGAMMFDFTGITKGKKVAVHPLAKPVIQNGIATDEKSEIDGNFFTAQDENTIWTMLPKVIEALK
;
A
#
# COMPACT_ATOMS: atom_id res chain seq x y z
N MET A 1 -0.62 -29.01 1.43
CA MET A 1 -0.03 -27.99 2.34
C MET A 1 -0.40 -26.63 1.77
N ILE A 2 -1.19 -25.85 2.50
CA ILE A 2 -1.49 -24.47 2.10
C ILE A 2 -0.21 -23.68 2.36
N MET A 3 0.41 -23.13 1.32
CA MET A 3 1.58 -22.26 1.48
C MET A 3 1.13 -20.97 2.16
N ALA A 4 1.87 -20.55 3.19
CA ALA A 4 1.60 -19.27 3.86
C ALA A 4 1.72 -18.12 2.86
N LYS A 5 0.74 -17.21 2.87
CA LYS A 5 0.73 -16.04 1.99
C LYS A 5 1.86 -15.08 2.36
N LYS A 6 2.38 -14.39 1.35
CA LYS A 6 3.49 -13.44 1.48
C LYS A 6 3.08 -12.05 1.00
N VAL A 7 3.44 -11.04 1.75
CA VAL A 7 3.04 -9.65 1.51
C VAL A 7 4.22 -8.80 1.07
N ALA A 8 4.06 -8.07 -0.04
CA ALA A 8 4.95 -6.98 -0.40
C ALA A 8 4.44 -5.69 0.25
N VAL A 9 5.25 -5.07 1.10
CA VAL A 9 4.92 -3.80 1.76
C VAL A 9 5.71 -2.69 1.09
N LEU A 10 5.03 -1.75 0.45
CA LEU A 10 5.67 -0.58 -0.16
C LEU A 10 5.71 0.56 0.85
N ALA A 11 6.87 1.08 1.13
CA ALA A 11 7.07 2.23 1.99
C ALA A 11 7.58 3.43 1.18
N VAL A 12 6.79 4.49 1.07
CA VAL A 12 7.19 5.74 0.42
C VAL A 12 8.24 6.48 1.26
N ASN A 13 8.93 7.46 0.70
CA ASN A 13 9.95 8.22 1.42
C ASN A 13 9.66 9.73 1.35
N PRO A 14 9.25 10.40 2.44
CA PRO A 14 9.02 9.85 3.78
C PRO A 14 7.70 9.07 3.91
N VAL A 15 7.69 8.08 4.80
CA VAL A 15 6.55 7.23 5.11
C VAL A 15 5.90 7.61 6.44
N ASN A 16 4.57 7.47 6.55
CA ASN A 16 3.91 7.55 7.85
C ASN A 16 4.28 6.33 8.71
N GLY A 17 5.08 6.54 9.75
CA GLY A 17 5.56 5.46 10.63
C GLY A 17 4.41 4.77 11.37
N CYS A 18 3.41 5.52 11.85
CA CYS A 18 2.24 4.95 12.53
C CYS A 18 1.50 3.97 11.62
N GLY A 19 1.25 4.34 10.36
CA GLY A 19 0.61 3.45 9.38
C GLY A 19 1.47 2.23 9.06
N LEU A 20 2.73 2.44 8.75
CA LEU A 20 3.65 1.34 8.39
C LEU A 20 3.73 0.29 9.50
N PHE A 21 4.02 0.71 10.73
CA PHE A 21 4.25 -0.23 11.83
C PHE A 21 2.99 -0.97 12.26
N GLN A 22 1.79 -0.41 12.10
CA GLN A 22 0.56 -1.16 12.35
C GLN A 22 0.47 -2.42 11.50
N TYR A 23 0.81 -2.32 10.20
CA TYR A 23 0.84 -3.50 9.33
C TYR A 23 1.93 -4.49 9.74
N LEU A 24 3.16 -4.01 9.94
CA LEU A 24 4.31 -4.88 10.22
C LEU A 24 4.15 -5.63 11.54
N GLU A 25 3.71 -4.95 12.60
CA GLU A 25 3.45 -5.58 13.90
C GLU A 25 2.33 -6.62 13.81
N ALA A 26 1.23 -6.29 13.12
CA ALA A 26 0.13 -7.23 12.94
C ALA A 26 0.57 -8.48 12.14
N PHE A 27 1.38 -8.32 11.11
CA PHE A 27 1.91 -9.44 10.33
C PHE A 27 2.84 -10.29 11.18
N PHE A 28 3.77 -9.66 11.89
CA PHE A 28 4.70 -10.35 12.78
C PHE A 28 3.97 -11.18 13.85
N GLU A 29 3.04 -10.57 14.57
CA GLU A 29 2.25 -11.23 15.63
C GLU A 29 1.41 -12.41 15.11
N ASN A 30 1.02 -12.38 13.85
CA ASN A 30 0.19 -13.42 13.22
C ASN A 30 0.98 -14.40 12.35
N GLY A 31 2.32 -14.32 12.31
CA GLY A 31 3.17 -15.21 11.54
C GLY A 31 3.01 -15.08 10.03
N ILE A 32 2.56 -13.89 9.55
CA ILE A 32 2.42 -13.59 8.13
C ILE A 32 3.77 -13.11 7.58
N SER A 33 4.26 -13.77 6.54
CA SER A 33 5.53 -13.39 5.90
C SER A 33 5.38 -12.10 5.11
N TYR A 34 6.34 -11.18 5.25
CA TYR A 34 6.36 -9.93 4.48
C TYR A 34 7.78 -9.50 4.13
N LYS A 35 7.89 -8.63 3.14
CA LYS A 35 9.13 -7.94 2.75
C LYS A 35 8.80 -6.48 2.48
N VAL A 36 9.60 -5.56 3.04
CA VAL A 36 9.40 -4.12 2.89
C VAL A 36 10.28 -3.59 1.78
N PHE A 37 9.67 -2.91 0.82
CA PHE A 37 10.34 -2.29 -0.32
C PHE A 37 10.26 -0.77 -0.22
N ALA A 38 11.40 -0.10 -0.27
CA ALA A 38 11.46 1.36 -0.37
C ALA A 38 10.97 1.82 -1.75
N VAL A 39 10.06 2.78 -1.78
CA VAL A 39 9.76 3.55 -3.00
C VAL A 39 10.80 4.66 -3.11
N SER A 40 12.01 4.25 -3.43
CA SER A 40 13.23 5.04 -3.47
C SER A 40 14.29 4.27 -4.25
N ASP A 41 15.38 4.92 -4.59
CA ASP A 41 16.58 4.30 -5.18
C ASP A 41 17.51 3.67 -4.12
N THR A 42 17.23 3.89 -2.83
CA THR A 42 17.99 3.33 -1.71
C THR A 42 17.05 2.63 -0.70
N LYS A 43 17.61 1.69 0.08
CA LYS A 43 16.90 1.03 1.19
C LYS A 43 16.72 1.93 2.41
N GLU A 44 17.46 3.03 2.48
CA GLU A 44 17.34 4.01 3.55
C GLU A 44 16.23 4.99 3.22
N ILE A 45 15.20 5.01 4.08
CA ILE A 45 14.08 5.94 3.98
C ILE A 45 13.87 6.64 5.32
N LYS A 46 13.05 7.67 5.33
CA LYS A 46 12.67 8.39 6.56
C LYS A 46 11.19 8.23 6.84
N THR A 47 10.84 8.24 8.11
CA THR A 47 9.45 8.48 8.52
C THR A 47 9.11 9.97 8.41
N ASN A 48 7.83 10.32 8.41
CA ASN A 48 7.37 11.72 8.48
C ASN A 48 7.96 12.47 9.69
N SER A 49 8.24 11.74 10.78
CA SER A 49 8.84 12.30 12.02
C SER A 49 10.38 12.38 11.97
N GLY A 50 11.01 11.97 10.87
CA GLY A 50 12.46 12.08 10.66
C GLY A 50 13.28 10.87 11.13
N MET A 51 12.65 9.80 11.62
CA MET A 51 13.36 8.54 11.93
C MET A 51 13.88 7.91 10.65
N VAL A 52 15.12 7.44 10.68
CA VAL A 52 15.73 6.70 9.57
C VAL A 52 15.42 5.21 9.72
N LEU A 53 14.95 4.62 8.64
CA LEU A 53 14.66 3.19 8.53
C LEU A 53 15.51 2.60 7.42
N ILE A 54 16.05 1.41 7.64
CA ILE A 54 16.67 0.59 6.59
C ILE A 54 15.73 -0.59 6.35
N VAL A 55 15.13 -0.61 5.16
CA VAL A 55 14.15 -1.65 4.78
C VAL A 55 14.83 -2.80 4.01
N ASP A 56 14.06 -3.82 3.64
CA ASP A 56 14.61 -5.06 3.06
C ASP A 56 15.18 -4.84 1.66
N ASP A 57 14.51 -4.06 0.81
CA ASP A 57 14.89 -3.89 -0.59
C ASP A 57 14.34 -2.58 -1.16
N VAL A 58 14.63 -2.30 -2.42
CA VAL A 58 14.07 -1.19 -3.19
C VAL A 58 13.02 -1.70 -4.18
N ILE A 59 12.08 -0.83 -4.56
CA ILE A 59 10.98 -1.18 -5.45
C ILE A 59 11.44 -1.69 -6.82
N ALA A 60 12.57 -1.23 -7.32
CA ALA A 60 13.14 -1.71 -8.58
C ALA A 60 13.38 -3.23 -8.58
N ASN A 61 13.65 -3.83 -7.42
CA ASN A 61 13.85 -5.26 -7.26
C ASN A 61 12.55 -6.04 -7.02
N LEU A 62 11.42 -5.37 -6.81
CA LEU A 62 10.10 -6.00 -6.78
C LEU A 62 9.51 -6.14 -8.19
N LYS A 63 9.77 -5.16 -9.04
CA LYS A 63 9.30 -5.16 -10.42
C LYS A 63 9.80 -6.40 -11.17
N GLY A 64 8.87 -7.15 -11.77
CA GLY A 64 9.14 -8.43 -12.40
C GLY A 64 9.14 -9.64 -11.45
N HIS A 65 8.98 -9.42 -10.15
CA HIS A 65 8.92 -10.44 -9.10
C HIS A 65 7.60 -10.43 -8.33
N GLU A 66 6.57 -9.78 -8.88
CA GLU A 66 5.26 -9.63 -8.25
C GLU A 66 4.58 -10.98 -7.96
N ASP A 67 4.91 -12.01 -8.73
CA ASP A 67 4.35 -13.36 -8.55
C ASP A 67 4.83 -14.08 -7.28
N GLU A 68 5.91 -13.59 -6.68
CA GLU A 68 6.40 -14.11 -5.40
C GLU A 68 5.52 -13.69 -4.20
N PHE A 69 4.55 -12.80 -4.41
CA PHE A 69 3.71 -12.22 -3.37
C PHE A 69 2.23 -12.40 -3.66
N ASP A 70 1.44 -12.55 -2.59
CA ASP A 70 -0.02 -12.73 -2.66
C ASP A 70 -0.79 -11.42 -2.44
N ALA A 71 -0.14 -10.45 -1.80
CA ALA A 71 -0.74 -9.17 -1.43
C ALA A 71 0.27 -8.04 -1.54
N LEU A 72 -0.25 -6.84 -1.77
CA LEU A 72 0.48 -5.58 -1.72
C LEU A 72 -0.12 -4.70 -0.62
N VAL A 73 0.74 -4.14 0.24
CA VAL A 73 0.41 -3.02 1.12
C VAL A 73 1.07 -1.76 0.58
N PHE A 74 0.27 -0.72 0.33
CA PHE A 74 0.78 0.62 0.09
C PHE A 74 0.79 1.40 1.40
N SER A 75 1.96 1.60 1.98
CA SER A 75 2.14 2.41 3.18
C SER A 75 2.36 3.87 2.80
N CYS A 76 1.34 4.68 3.02
CA CYS A 76 1.30 6.09 2.67
C CYS A 76 2.23 6.95 3.55
N GLY A 77 2.52 8.15 3.11
CA GLY A 77 3.33 9.12 3.85
C GLY A 77 3.35 10.48 3.15
N ASP A 78 4.11 11.43 3.69
CA ASP A 78 4.20 12.80 3.19
C ASP A 78 4.84 12.90 1.79
N ALA A 79 5.41 11.82 1.27
CA ALA A 79 5.83 11.74 -0.12
C ALA A 79 4.66 11.82 -1.12
N VAL A 80 3.45 11.38 -0.71
CA VAL A 80 2.31 11.27 -1.63
C VAL A 80 1.73 12.62 -2.06
N PRO A 81 1.55 13.62 -1.19
CA PRO A 81 1.09 14.95 -1.62
C PRO A 81 1.96 15.62 -2.67
N VAL A 82 3.25 15.30 -2.70
CA VAL A 82 4.22 15.85 -3.66
C VAL A 82 4.54 14.88 -4.81
N PHE A 83 3.84 13.76 -4.91
CA PHE A 83 4.11 12.71 -5.90
C PHE A 83 4.20 13.25 -7.34
N GLN A 84 3.31 14.15 -7.74
CA GLN A 84 3.30 14.71 -9.10
C GLN A 84 4.61 15.43 -9.46
N GLN A 85 5.27 16.05 -8.49
CA GLN A 85 6.54 16.73 -8.70
C GLN A 85 7.69 15.75 -9.00
N TYR A 86 7.54 14.50 -8.58
CA TYR A 86 8.54 13.45 -8.69
C TYR A 86 8.05 12.24 -9.51
N ALA A 87 6.95 12.40 -10.24
CA ALA A 87 6.30 11.30 -10.98
C ALA A 87 7.24 10.63 -12.00
N ASN A 88 8.20 11.37 -12.55
CA ASN A 88 9.18 10.88 -13.53
C ASN A 88 10.41 10.20 -12.88
N GLN A 89 10.53 10.19 -11.57
CA GLN A 89 11.59 9.44 -10.91
C GLN A 89 11.42 7.93 -11.17
N PRO A 90 12.49 7.18 -11.47
CA PRO A 90 12.38 5.75 -11.80
C PRO A 90 11.60 4.94 -10.77
N TYR A 91 11.82 5.18 -9.47
CA TYR A 91 11.11 4.47 -8.40
C TYR A 91 9.62 4.79 -8.36
N ASN A 92 9.18 5.98 -8.80
CA ASN A 92 7.76 6.33 -8.89
C ASN A 92 7.10 5.74 -10.16
N VAL A 93 7.85 5.65 -11.23
CA VAL A 93 7.41 4.92 -12.44
C VAL A 93 7.22 3.43 -12.10
N ASP A 94 8.20 2.82 -11.44
CA ASP A 94 8.13 1.43 -10.98
C ASP A 94 6.96 1.22 -10.00
N LEU A 95 6.70 2.18 -9.10
CA LEU A 95 5.56 2.14 -8.18
C LEU A 95 4.24 1.96 -8.92
N MET A 96 4.00 2.79 -9.94
CA MET A 96 2.75 2.74 -10.70
C MET A 96 2.61 1.42 -11.47
N GLU A 97 3.71 0.91 -12.05
CA GLU A 97 3.71 -0.36 -12.76
C GLU A 97 3.49 -1.55 -11.82
N VAL A 98 4.13 -1.58 -10.65
CA VAL A 98 3.96 -2.61 -9.63
C VAL A 98 2.52 -2.63 -9.12
N ILE A 99 1.95 -1.48 -8.74
CA ILE A 99 0.54 -1.37 -8.31
C ILE A 99 -0.38 -1.94 -9.39
N LYS A 100 -0.20 -1.53 -10.63
CA LYS A 100 -1.02 -1.99 -11.77
C LYS A 100 -0.91 -3.51 -11.93
N THR A 101 0.30 -4.06 -11.89
CA THR A 101 0.54 -5.50 -12.05
C THR A 101 -0.14 -6.32 -10.96
N PHE A 102 -0.03 -5.91 -9.69
CA PHE A 102 -0.71 -6.59 -8.58
C PHE A 102 -2.23 -6.56 -8.75
N GLY A 103 -2.78 -5.40 -9.10
CA GLY A 103 -4.22 -5.23 -9.27
C GLY A 103 -4.77 -6.04 -10.45
N GLU A 104 -4.10 -6.02 -11.61
CA GLU A 104 -4.50 -6.78 -12.80
C GLU A 104 -4.44 -8.30 -12.57
N LYS A 105 -3.54 -8.76 -11.70
CA LYS A 105 -3.46 -10.16 -11.27
C LYS A 105 -4.47 -10.53 -10.18
N GLY A 106 -5.32 -9.60 -9.76
CA GLY A 106 -6.35 -9.83 -8.75
C GLY A 106 -5.80 -10.11 -7.35
N LYS A 107 -4.55 -9.72 -7.06
CA LYS A 107 -3.94 -9.89 -5.74
C LYS A 107 -4.57 -8.93 -4.73
N MET A 108 -4.42 -9.23 -3.43
CA MET A 108 -4.92 -8.33 -2.38
C MET A 108 -4.21 -6.98 -2.44
N MET A 109 -5.01 -5.91 -2.46
CA MET A 109 -4.56 -4.52 -2.51
C MET A 109 -4.96 -3.83 -1.21
N ILE A 110 -3.98 -3.53 -0.37
CA ILE A 110 -4.18 -3.00 0.98
C ILE A 110 -3.55 -1.61 1.04
N GLY A 111 -4.29 -0.62 1.54
CA GLY A 111 -3.76 0.73 1.67
C GLY A 111 -4.59 1.62 2.57
N HIS A 112 -4.00 2.72 3.01
CA HIS A 112 -4.65 3.72 3.84
C HIS A 112 -4.33 5.13 3.35
N CYS A 113 -5.00 6.14 3.88
CA CYS A 113 -4.83 7.54 3.53
C CYS A 113 -5.04 7.76 2.03
N ALA A 114 -4.04 8.18 1.28
CA ALA A 114 -4.11 8.34 -0.16
C ALA A 114 -3.78 7.03 -0.94
N GLY A 115 -3.68 5.88 -0.27
CA GLY A 115 -3.37 4.60 -0.91
C GLY A 115 -4.38 4.22 -2.00
N ALA A 116 -5.68 4.36 -1.71
CA ALA A 116 -6.73 4.11 -2.70
C ALA A 116 -6.62 5.04 -3.92
N MET A 117 -6.19 6.28 -3.75
CA MET A 117 -5.92 7.21 -4.85
C MET A 117 -4.77 6.70 -5.74
N MET A 118 -3.70 6.20 -5.13
CA MET A 118 -2.58 5.62 -5.87
C MET A 118 -3.01 4.40 -6.68
N PHE A 119 -3.89 3.57 -6.13
CA PHE A 119 -4.51 2.45 -6.85
C PHE A 119 -5.40 2.96 -8.00
N ASP A 120 -6.21 3.98 -7.74
CA ASP A 120 -7.14 4.54 -8.71
C ASP A 120 -6.44 5.14 -9.95
N PHE A 121 -5.27 5.74 -9.77
CA PHE A 121 -4.46 6.27 -10.87
C PHE A 121 -4.06 5.20 -11.91
N THR A 122 -4.00 3.94 -11.51
CA THR A 122 -3.71 2.82 -12.43
C THR A 122 -4.97 2.22 -13.07
N GLY A 123 -6.17 2.66 -12.67
CA GLY A 123 -7.44 2.17 -13.19
C GLY A 123 -7.94 0.85 -12.58
N ILE A 124 -7.17 0.24 -11.67
CA ILE A 124 -7.52 -1.09 -11.10
C ILE A 124 -8.71 -1.05 -10.14
N THR A 125 -9.11 0.12 -9.67
CA THR A 125 -10.24 0.31 -8.74
C THR A 125 -11.59 0.42 -9.43
N LYS A 126 -11.66 0.22 -10.74
CA LYS A 126 -12.90 0.41 -11.51
C LYS A 126 -14.09 -0.34 -10.90
N GLY A 127 -15.10 0.43 -10.48
CA GLY A 127 -16.32 -0.09 -9.87
C GLY A 127 -16.16 -0.59 -8.44
N LYS A 128 -14.98 -0.42 -7.81
CA LYS A 128 -14.73 -0.83 -6.43
C LYS A 128 -15.01 0.30 -5.45
N LYS A 129 -15.63 -0.04 -4.32
CA LYS A 129 -15.75 0.88 -3.18
C LYS A 129 -14.39 0.98 -2.49
N VAL A 130 -13.97 2.20 -2.20
CA VAL A 130 -12.70 2.49 -1.53
C VAL A 130 -12.88 3.55 -0.46
N ALA A 131 -12.22 3.35 0.68
CA ALA A 131 -12.02 4.38 1.69
C ALA A 131 -10.70 5.11 1.39
N VAL A 132 -10.72 6.42 1.45
CA VAL A 132 -9.57 7.27 1.12
C VAL A 132 -9.60 8.52 1.99
N HIS A 133 -8.43 9.12 2.21
CA HIS A 133 -8.35 10.39 2.94
C HIS A 133 -9.30 11.44 2.32
N PRO A 134 -10.06 12.21 3.13
CA PRO A 134 -11.05 13.16 2.61
C PRO A 134 -10.52 14.12 1.57
N LEU A 135 -9.27 14.58 1.71
CA LEU A 135 -8.63 15.49 0.74
C LEU A 135 -8.32 14.80 -0.61
N ALA A 136 -8.16 13.49 -0.64
CA ALA A 136 -7.91 12.73 -1.86
C ALA A 136 -9.20 12.22 -2.52
N LYS A 137 -10.34 12.26 -1.80
CA LYS A 137 -11.62 11.80 -2.30
C LYS A 137 -12.05 12.42 -3.63
N PRO A 138 -11.91 13.76 -3.84
CA PRO A 138 -12.34 14.40 -5.10
C PRO A 138 -11.56 13.96 -6.34
N VAL A 139 -10.39 13.32 -6.18
CA VAL A 139 -9.57 12.90 -7.34
C VAL A 139 -9.75 11.43 -7.71
N ILE A 140 -10.56 10.68 -6.96
CA ILE A 140 -10.95 9.31 -7.34
C ILE A 140 -11.85 9.37 -8.58
N GLN A 141 -11.46 8.67 -9.63
CA GLN A 141 -12.13 8.71 -10.94
C GLN A 141 -12.69 7.35 -11.37
N ASN A 142 -12.05 6.25 -11.01
CA ASN A 142 -12.40 4.91 -11.44
C ASN A 142 -13.18 4.14 -10.36
N GLY A 143 -12.78 4.28 -9.12
CA GLY A 143 -13.44 3.69 -7.96
C GLY A 143 -14.60 4.53 -7.45
N ILE A 144 -15.24 4.03 -6.40
CA ILE A 144 -16.35 4.69 -5.70
C ILE A 144 -15.83 5.04 -4.30
N ALA A 145 -15.45 6.30 -4.10
CA ALA A 145 -14.98 6.77 -2.80
C ALA A 145 -16.14 6.90 -1.82
N THR A 146 -16.02 6.29 -0.65
CA THR A 146 -17.03 6.34 0.41
C THR A 146 -16.58 7.21 1.59
N ASP A 147 -17.46 7.43 2.56
CA ASP A 147 -17.17 8.13 3.81
C ASP A 147 -16.92 7.15 4.98
N GLU A 148 -16.82 5.85 4.67
CA GLU A 148 -16.54 4.81 5.66
C GLU A 148 -15.09 4.91 6.15
N LYS A 149 -14.86 4.54 7.41
CA LYS A 149 -13.50 4.48 7.98
C LYS A 149 -12.60 3.49 7.24
N SER A 150 -13.20 2.41 6.76
CA SER A 150 -12.54 1.44 5.88
C SER A 150 -13.55 0.79 4.95
N GLU A 151 -13.08 0.33 3.81
CA GLU A 151 -13.85 -0.42 2.83
C GLU A 151 -13.12 -1.72 2.49
N ILE A 152 -13.90 -2.78 2.36
CA ILE A 152 -13.45 -4.06 1.84
C ILE A 152 -14.36 -4.42 0.68
N ASP A 153 -13.81 -4.41 -0.52
CA ASP A 153 -14.55 -4.74 -1.74
C ASP A 153 -13.70 -5.66 -2.62
N GLY A 154 -14.06 -6.94 -2.64
CA GLY A 154 -13.30 -7.95 -3.32
C GLY A 154 -11.88 -8.07 -2.75
N ASN A 155 -10.90 -7.81 -3.59
CA ASN A 155 -9.48 -7.86 -3.20
C ASN A 155 -8.94 -6.52 -2.68
N PHE A 156 -9.76 -5.48 -2.56
CA PHE A 156 -9.36 -4.16 -2.04
C PHE A 156 -9.72 -4.02 -0.57
N PHE A 157 -8.72 -3.65 0.24
CA PHE A 157 -8.81 -3.36 1.66
C PHE A 157 -8.26 -1.96 1.86
N THR A 158 -9.10 -0.98 2.07
CA THR A 158 -8.70 0.43 2.13
C THR A 158 -9.21 1.10 3.40
N ALA A 159 -8.42 2.00 3.98
CA ALA A 159 -8.77 2.80 5.15
C ALA A 159 -8.57 4.29 4.90
N GLN A 160 -9.32 5.13 5.59
CA GLN A 160 -9.31 6.57 5.41
C GLN A 160 -7.96 7.21 5.76
N ASP A 161 -7.35 6.74 6.84
CA ASP A 161 -6.08 7.26 7.37
C ASP A 161 -5.42 6.22 8.29
N GLU A 162 -4.27 6.57 8.87
CA GLU A 162 -3.54 5.71 9.80
C GLU A 162 -4.31 5.42 11.10
N ASN A 163 -5.25 6.29 11.48
CA ASN A 163 -6.06 6.09 12.69
C ASN A 163 -7.25 5.16 12.47
N THR A 164 -7.51 4.77 11.23
CA THR A 164 -8.64 3.90 10.86
C THR A 164 -8.22 2.52 10.34
N ILE A 165 -6.91 2.26 10.17
CA ILE A 165 -6.39 0.96 9.73
C ILE A 165 -6.93 -0.19 10.58
N TRP A 166 -7.03 -0.01 11.90
CA TRP A 166 -7.51 -1.03 12.84
C TRP A 166 -8.92 -1.53 12.53
N THR A 167 -9.74 -0.74 11.83
CA THR A 167 -11.12 -1.15 11.48
C THR A 167 -11.13 -2.25 10.40
N MET A 168 -10.10 -2.36 9.57
CA MET A 168 -10.00 -3.39 8.53
C MET A 168 -8.94 -4.47 8.85
N LEU A 169 -7.99 -4.16 9.71
CA LEU A 169 -6.81 -5.00 9.93
C LEU A 169 -7.13 -6.44 10.35
N PRO A 170 -8.12 -6.72 11.22
CA PRO A 170 -8.52 -8.10 11.52
C PRO A 170 -8.97 -8.89 10.28
N LYS A 171 -9.65 -8.25 9.34
CA LYS A 171 -10.09 -8.87 8.09
C LYS A 171 -8.93 -9.07 7.11
N VAL A 172 -7.97 -8.15 7.08
CA VAL A 172 -6.72 -8.33 6.33
C VAL A 172 -5.98 -9.57 6.84
N ILE A 173 -5.82 -9.70 8.15
CA ILE A 173 -5.16 -10.86 8.77
C ILE A 173 -5.91 -12.16 8.46
N GLU A 174 -7.24 -12.17 8.60
CA GLU A 174 -8.07 -13.33 8.26
C GLU A 174 -7.88 -13.76 6.80
N ALA A 175 -7.85 -12.82 5.87
CA ALA A 175 -7.69 -13.09 4.45
C ALA A 175 -6.27 -13.57 4.06
N LEU A 176 -5.26 -13.27 4.89
CA LEU A 176 -3.86 -13.67 4.66
C LEU A 176 -3.50 -15.01 5.30
N LYS A 177 -4.29 -15.52 6.23
CA LYS A 177 -4.15 -16.86 6.83
C LYS A 177 -4.74 -17.94 5.93
#